data_347660d933a5799252e8128a22b4247d
#
_entry.id   347660d933a5799252e8128a22b4247d
#
_cell.length_a   1.000
_cell.length_b   1.000
_cell.length_c   1.000
_cell.angle_alpha   90.00
_cell.angle_beta   90.00
_cell.angle_gamma   90.00
#
_symmetry.space_group_name_H-M   'P 1'
#
loop_
_entity.id
_entity.type
_entity.pdbx_description
1 polymer ?
#
loop_
_entity_poly.entity_id
_entity_poly.type
_entity_poly.pdbx_seq_one_letter_code
_entity_poly.pdbx_strand_id
1 'polypeptide(L)'
;LFELAQNTAIEAFKGVLIGSFLGVTLAGITQPFRWLNRGLLSYSSTVKALPVVALFPLTTIFFGVSSTAVVAMVTIAVSPIMFTYASRGFSGTSEHDELMRSISAGPLTRFWSLVLPRALPYVMTGLKTIVPLSIIIAIISQYFGGSVTTLGSYIRRESTSLHTVDMWSA
;
A
#
# COMPACT_ATOMS: atom_id res chain seq x y z
N LEU A 1 5.34 -25.52 4.84
CA LEU A 1 4.42 -24.41 5.12
C LEU A 1 5.15 -23.17 5.61
N PHE A 2 6.07 -23.26 6.57
CA PHE A 2 6.79 -22.10 7.09
C PHE A 2 7.54 -21.30 6.01
N GLU A 3 8.27 -21.98 5.12
CA GLU A 3 8.96 -21.33 3.99
C GLU A 3 7.98 -20.64 3.01
N LEU A 4 6.83 -21.28 2.76
CA LEU A 4 5.79 -20.70 1.89
C LEU A 4 5.20 -19.43 2.51
N ALA A 5 4.93 -19.46 3.83
CA ALA A 5 4.46 -18.28 4.56
C ALA A 5 5.49 -17.15 4.57
N GLN A 6 6.76 -17.49 4.74
CA GLN A 6 7.86 -16.53 4.69
C GLN A 6 7.96 -15.84 3.32
N ASN A 7 7.90 -16.60 2.23
CA ASN A 7 7.93 -16.05 0.88
C ASN A 7 6.74 -15.10 0.63
N THR A 8 5.53 -15.51 1.04
CA THR A 8 4.34 -14.65 0.95
C THR A 8 4.50 -13.37 1.75
N ALA A 9 5.00 -13.46 2.98
CA ALA A 9 5.24 -12.29 3.83
C ALA A 9 6.29 -11.34 3.23
N ILE A 10 7.35 -11.87 2.62
CA ILE A 10 8.38 -11.07 1.95
C ILE A 10 7.80 -10.32 0.74
N GLU A 11 6.99 -10.98 -0.10
CA GLU A 11 6.33 -10.34 -1.24
C GLU A 11 5.36 -9.25 -0.79
N ALA A 12 4.51 -9.53 0.21
CA ALA A 12 3.62 -8.55 0.80
C ALA A 12 4.37 -7.35 1.38
N PHE A 13 5.45 -7.61 2.13
CA PHE A 13 6.27 -6.56 2.74
C PHE A 13 6.95 -5.66 1.69
N LYS A 14 7.51 -6.23 0.62
CA LYS A 14 8.06 -5.47 -0.50
C LYS A 14 7.00 -4.56 -1.13
N GLY A 15 5.81 -5.08 -1.38
CA GLY A 15 4.69 -4.31 -1.91
C GLY A 15 4.25 -3.17 -0.98
N VAL A 16 4.20 -3.43 0.34
CA VAL A 16 3.89 -2.40 1.36
C VAL A 16 4.95 -1.30 1.37
N LEU A 17 6.23 -1.65 1.35
CA LEU A 17 7.32 -0.66 1.34
C LEU A 17 7.24 0.24 0.11
N ILE A 18 7.15 -0.34 -1.07
CA ILE A 18 7.08 0.41 -2.33
C ILE A 18 5.81 1.25 -2.38
N GLY A 19 4.64 0.64 -2.07
CA GLY A 19 3.36 1.33 -2.10
C GLY A 19 3.23 2.44 -1.06
N SER A 20 3.79 2.26 0.14
CA SER A 20 3.85 3.29 1.17
C SER A 20 4.76 4.45 0.75
N PHE A 21 5.92 4.14 0.23
CA PHE A 21 6.85 5.15 -0.27
C PHE A 21 6.21 5.99 -1.38
N LEU A 22 5.59 5.35 -2.37
CA LEU A 22 4.87 6.05 -3.45
C LEU A 22 3.73 6.90 -2.91
N GLY A 23 2.90 6.35 -2.01
CA GLY A 23 1.76 7.07 -1.44
C GLY A 23 2.17 8.29 -0.63
N VAL A 24 3.18 8.17 0.23
CA VAL A 24 3.69 9.28 1.04
C VAL A 24 4.36 10.34 0.16
N THR A 25 5.18 9.91 -0.80
CA THR A 25 5.89 10.83 -1.72
C THR A 25 4.91 11.63 -2.56
N LEU A 26 3.90 10.95 -3.15
CA LEU A 26 2.84 11.62 -3.92
C LEU A 26 2.06 12.62 -3.05
N ALA A 27 1.74 12.26 -1.80
CA ALA A 27 1.05 13.15 -0.88
C ALA A 27 1.89 14.40 -0.56
N GLY A 28 3.20 14.23 -0.35
CA GLY A 28 4.13 15.33 -0.11
C GLY A 28 4.26 16.26 -1.31
N ILE A 29 4.41 15.71 -2.53
CA ILE A 29 4.53 16.47 -3.76
C ILE A 29 3.24 17.25 -4.09
N THR A 30 2.08 16.65 -3.84
CA THR A 30 0.79 17.25 -4.18
C THR A 30 0.25 18.19 -3.12
N GLN A 31 0.84 18.20 -1.93
CA GLN A 31 0.42 19.04 -0.81
C GLN A 31 0.35 20.55 -1.16
N PRO A 32 1.31 21.16 -1.85
CA PRO A 32 1.21 22.56 -2.23
C PRO A 32 0.14 22.85 -3.28
N PHE A 33 -0.28 21.86 -4.05
CA PHE A 33 -1.26 21.99 -5.14
C PHE A 33 -2.64 21.47 -4.72
N ARG A 34 -3.44 22.32 -4.08
CA ARG A 34 -4.74 21.95 -3.50
C ARG A 34 -5.70 21.26 -4.48
N TRP A 35 -5.73 21.69 -5.74
CA TRP A 35 -6.58 21.11 -6.77
C TRP A 35 -6.11 19.69 -7.15
N LEU A 36 -4.81 19.47 -7.26
CA LEU A 36 -4.21 18.19 -7.60
C LEU A 36 -4.42 17.19 -6.45
N ASN A 37 -4.19 17.63 -5.21
CA ASN A 37 -4.42 16.80 -4.03
C ASN A 37 -5.91 16.36 -3.93
N ARG A 38 -6.87 17.26 -4.15
CA ARG A 38 -8.29 16.91 -4.16
C ARG A 38 -8.63 15.92 -5.27
N GLY A 39 -8.12 16.11 -6.48
CA GLY A 39 -8.30 15.19 -7.59
C GLY A 39 -7.77 13.79 -7.29
N LEU A 40 -6.56 13.70 -6.74
CA LEU A 40 -5.96 12.42 -6.35
C LEU A 40 -6.65 11.76 -5.15
N LEU A 41 -7.21 12.51 -4.22
CA LEU A 41 -8.04 11.96 -3.14
C LEU A 41 -9.33 11.33 -3.69
N SER A 42 -9.99 11.99 -4.63
CA SER A 42 -11.16 11.42 -5.32
C SER A 42 -10.80 10.17 -6.11
N TYR A 43 -9.70 10.20 -6.87
CA TYR A 43 -9.16 9.04 -7.57
C TYR A 43 -8.84 7.89 -6.61
N SER A 44 -8.14 8.16 -5.51
CA SER A 44 -7.83 7.16 -4.48
C SER A 44 -9.08 6.50 -3.90
N SER A 45 -10.15 7.27 -3.70
CA SER A 45 -11.43 6.75 -3.21
C SER A 45 -12.08 5.81 -4.22
N THR A 46 -12.03 6.15 -5.51
CA THR A 46 -12.54 5.30 -6.59
C THR A 46 -11.74 4.01 -6.71
N VAL A 47 -10.40 4.08 -6.66
CA VAL A 47 -9.54 2.88 -6.75
C VAL A 47 -9.78 1.92 -5.58
N LYS A 48 -10.03 2.44 -4.38
CA LYS A 48 -10.37 1.60 -3.21
C LYS A 48 -11.70 0.87 -3.35
N ALA A 49 -12.63 1.40 -4.14
CA ALA A 49 -13.92 0.77 -4.39
C ALA A 49 -13.84 -0.34 -5.47
N LEU A 50 -12.76 -0.36 -6.26
CA LEU A 50 -12.56 -1.42 -7.25
C LEU A 50 -12.17 -2.74 -6.57
N PRO A 51 -12.71 -3.87 -7.01
CA PRO A 51 -12.24 -5.17 -6.55
C PRO A 51 -10.80 -5.39 -7.02
N VAL A 52 -9.84 -5.28 -6.09
CA VAL A 52 -8.40 -5.37 -6.39
C VAL A 52 -8.06 -6.62 -7.18
N VAL A 53 -8.76 -7.73 -6.91
CA VAL A 53 -8.59 -9.01 -7.61
C VAL A 53 -8.81 -8.89 -9.12
N ALA A 54 -9.70 -7.98 -9.56
CA ALA A 54 -9.95 -7.76 -10.99
C ALA A 54 -8.75 -7.14 -11.74
N LEU A 55 -7.81 -6.54 -11.03
CA LEU A 55 -6.59 -5.97 -11.61
C LEU A 55 -5.48 -7.02 -11.82
N PHE A 56 -5.65 -8.24 -11.26
CA PHE A 56 -4.64 -9.28 -11.34
C PHE A 56 -4.27 -9.68 -12.79
N PRO A 57 -5.22 -9.87 -13.74
CA PRO A 57 -4.87 -10.17 -15.13
C PRO A 57 -3.98 -9.10 -15.76
N LEU A 58 -4.18 -7.83 -15.41
CA LEU A 58 -3.34 -6.74 -15.90
C LEU A 58 -1.90 -6.87 -15.41
N THR A 59 -1.69 -7.14 -14.12
CA THR A 59 -0.34 -7.32 -13.59
C THR A 59 0.37 -8.52 -14.18
N THR A 60 -0.35 -9.61 -14.46
CA THR A 60 0.23 -10.79 -15.12
C THR A 60 0.54 -10.58 -16.60
N ILE A 61 -0.19 -9.74 -17.31
CA ILE A 61 0.13 -9.38 -18.71
C ILE A 61 1.46 -8.60 -18.76
N PHE A 62 1.70 -7.68 -17.84
CA PHE A 62 2.90 -6.84 -17.83
C PHE A 62 4.12 -7.51 -17.22
N PHE A 63 3.94 -8.28 -16.15
CA PHE A 63 5.04 -8.85 -15.34
C PHE A 63 5.15 -10.37 -15.42
N GLY A 64 4.26 -11.02 -16.18
CA GLY A 64 4.16 -12.48 -16.23
C GLY A 64 3.64 -13.07 -14.92
N VAL A 65 3.60 -14.40 -14.83
CA VAL A 65 3.29 -15.16 -13.63
C VAL A 65 4.54 -15.21 -12.74
N SER A 66 4.69 -14.25 -11.83
CA SER A 66 5.93 -14.05 -11.09
C SER A 66 5.69 -13.36 -9.74
N SER A 67 6.67 -13.45 -8.84
CA SER A 67 6.75 -12.64 -7.62
C SER A 67 6.60 -11.13 -7.88
N THR A 68 7.13 -10.65 -9.00
CA THR A 68 7.05 -9.24 -9.37
C THR A 68 5.60 -8.81 -9.62
N ALA A 69 4.77 -9.66 -10.24
CA ALA A 69 3.35 -9.38 -10.45
C ALA A 69 2.61 -9.26 -9.11
N VAL A 70 2.92 -10.11 -8.14
CA VAL A 70 2.32 -10.05 -6.80
C VAL A 70 2.73 -8.77 -6.07
N VAL A 71 4.02 -8.43 -6.08
CA VAL A 71 4.53 -7.19 -5.47
C VAL A 71 3.91 -5.96 -6.13
N ALA A 72 3.79 -5.93 -7.45
CA ALA A 72 3.14 -4.85 -8.19
C ALA A 72 1.66 -4.71 -7.80
N MET A 73 0.95 -5.84 -7.68
CA MET A 73 -0.46 -5.86 -7.27
C MET A 73 -0.66 -5.27 -5.88
N VAL A 74 0.15 -5.72 -4.90
CA VAL A 74 0.13 -5.16 -3.54
C VAL A 74 0.45 -3.67 -3.57
N THR A 75 1.47 -3.26 -4.33
CA THR A 75 1.86 -1.85 -4.48
C THR A 75 0.71 -0.99 -5.01
N ILE A 76 0.05 -1.41 -6.08
CA ILE A 76 -1.08 -0.69 -6.68
C ILE A 76 -2.25 -0.55 -5.70
N ALA A 77 -2.55 -1.60 -4.94
CA ALA A 77 -3.63 -1.59 -3.97
C ALA A 77 -3.35 -0.72 -2.74
N VAL A 78 -2.11 -0.74 -2.26
CA VAL A 78 -1.70 -0.09 -1.00
C VAL A 78 -1.42 1.40 -1.19
N SER A 79 -0.84 1.79 -2.34
CA SER A 79 -0.41 3.18 -2.57
C SER A 79 -1.54 4.22 -2.47
N PRO A 80 -2.77 4.03 -2.99
CA PRO A 80 -3.85 5.00 -2.84
C PRO A 80 -4.36 5.11 -1.39
N ILE A 81 -4.28 4.00 -0.64
CA ILE A 81 -4.66 4.00 0.77
C ILE A 81 -3.67 4.85 1.54
N MET A 82 -2.38 4.58 1.37
CA MET A 82 -1.32 5.32 2.04
C MET A 82 -1.29 6.80 1.65
N PHE A 83 -1.50 7.11 0.36
CA PHE A 83 -1.67 8.49 -0.12
C PHE A 83 -2.77 9.23 0.65
N THR A 84 -3.92 8.59 0.89
CA THR A 84 -5.04 9.20 1.61
C THR A 84 -4.67 9.55 3.06
N TYR A 85 -4.01 8.64 3.77
CA TYR A 85 -3.56 8.87 5.14
C TYR A 85 -2.48 9.96 5.20
N ALA A 86 -1.47 9.88 4.35
CA ALA A 86 -0.39 10.86 4.28
C ALA A 86 -0.90 12.25 3.91
N SER A 87 -1.80 12.38 2.92
CA SER A 87 -2.42 13.65 2.54
C SER A 87 -3.16 14.32 3.70
N ARG A 88 -3.87 13.55 4.53
CA ARG A 88 -4.53 14.08 5.73
C ARG A 88 -3.50 14.59 6.74
N GLY A 89 -2.42 13.86 6.95
CA GLY A 89 -1.33 14.27 7.83
C GLY A 89 -0.64 15.55 7.37
N PHE A 90 -0.40 15.69 6.08
CA PHE A 90 0.24 16.88 5.51
C PHE A 90 -0.69 18.10 5.42
N SER A 91 -2.00 17.90 5.27
CA SER A 91 -2.98 18.98 5.05
C SER A 91 -3.49 19.66 6.33
N GLY A 92 -3.11 19.18 7.51
CA GLY A 92 -3.55 19.78 8.77
C GLY A 92 -3.02 21.21 8.91
N THR A 93 -3.90 22.16 9.21
CA THR A 93 -3.55 23.49 9.69
C THR A 93 -3.55 23.48 11.22
N SER A 94 -2.56 24.08 11.86
CA SER A 94 -2.50 24.27 13.30
C SER A 94 -2.10 25.69 13.63
N GLU A 95 -2.41 26.14 14.85
CA GLU A 95 -1.91 27.41 15.40
C GLU A 95 -0.39 27.56 15.26
N HIS A 96 0.33 26.43 15.30
CA HIS A 96 1.78 26.39 15.09
C HIS A 96 2.18 26.78 13.65
N ASP A 97 1.30 26.65 12.66
CA ASP A 97 1.57 27.10 11.30
C ASP A 97 1.65 28.65 11.24
N GLU A 98 0.82 29.34 12.00
CA GLU A 98 0.84 30.81 12.11
C GLU A 98 2.07 31.28 12.87
N LEU A 99 2.42 30.59 13.95
CA LEU A 99 3.64 30.88 14.71
C LEU A 99 4.90 30.72 13.85
N MET A 100 5.00 29.64 13.08
CA MET A 100 6.15 29.42 12.18
C MET A 100 6.24 30.46 11.07
N ARG A 101 5.12 31.01 10.63
CA ARG A 101 5.10 32.13 9.68
C ARG A 101 5.55 33.43 10.33
N SER A 102 5.14 33.70 11.58
CA SER A 102 5.51 34.93 12.29
C SER A 102 7.00 35.04 12.57
N ILE A 103 7.70 33.92 12.77
CA ILE A 103 9.16 33.87 12.94
C ILE A 103 9.93 33.73 11.62
N SER A 104 9.25 33.88 10.46
CA SER A 104 9.85 33.75 9.12
C SER A 104 10.64 32.44 8.91
N ALA A 105 10.22 31.33 9.51
CA ALA A 105 10.87 30.03 9.39
C ALA A 105 10.88 29.58 7.90
N GLY A 106 12.04 29.16 7.44
CA GLY A 106 12.20 28.66 6.08
C GLY A 106 11.35 27.41 5.80
N PRO A 107 11.02 27.13 4.52
CA PRO A 107 10.14 26.03 4.15
C PRO A 107 10.67 24.66 4.60
N LEU A 108 11.98 24.47 4.58
CA LEU A 108 12.63 23.24 5.00
C LEU A 108 12.51 23.02 6.51
N THR A 109 12.76 24.05 7.30
CA THR A 109 12.61 24.05 8.77
C THR A 109 11.16 23.74 9.16
N ARG A 110 10.20 24.37 8.48
CA ARG A 110 8.78 24.11 8.69
C ARG A 110 8.40 22.68 8.36
N PHE A 111 8.94 22.13 7.28
CA PHE A 111 8.67 20.72 6.91
C PHE A 111 9.15 19.74 7.97
N TRP A 112 10.41 19.84 8.40
CA TRP A 112 11.00 18.90 9.36
C TRP A 112 10.48 19.07 10.78
N SER A 113 10.25 20.30 11.23
CA SER A 113 9.87 20.59 12.61
C SER A 113 8.37 20.55 12.87
N LEU A 114 7.53 20.70 11.85
CA LEU A 114 6.08 20.76 12.02
C LEU A 114 5.32 19.75 11.17
N VAL A 115 5.55 19.76 9.85
CA VAL A 115 4.73 18.98 8.91
C VAL A 115 4.99 17.48 9.09
N LEU A 116 6.25 17.07 9.14
CA LEU A 116 6.63 15.68 9.26
C LEU A 116 6.21 15.04 10.60
N PRO A 117 6.49 15.64 11.77
CA PRO A 117 6.03 15.10 13.06
C PRO A 117 4.52 14.97 13.15
N ARG A 118 3.78 15.95 12.60
CA ARG A 118 2.31 15.91 12.55
C ARG A 118 1.79 14.82 11.62
N ALA A 119 2.46 14.57 10.49
CA ALA A 119 2.05 13.55 9.54
C ALA A 119 2.32 12.11 10.04
N LEU A 120 3.31 11.93 10.91
CA LEU A 120 3.75 10.62 11.37
C LEU A 120 2.63 9.75 11.98
N PRO A 121 1.76 10.25 12.88
CA PRO A 121 0.64 9.46 13.41
C PRO A 121 -0.32 8.97 12.31
N TYR A 122 -0.57 9.80 11.31
CA TYR A 122 -1.42 9.43 10.17
C TYR A 122 -0.77 8.34 9.31
N VAL A 123 0.53 8.46 9.02
CA VAL A 123 1.31 7.45 8.30
C VAL A 123 1.31 6.13 9.06
N MET A 124 1.50 6.16 10.40
CA MET A 124 1.44 4.96 11.23
C MET A 124 0.05 4.31 11.23
N THR A 125 -1.01 5.11 11.23
CA THR A 125 -2.39 4.61 11.09
C THR A 125 -2.60 3.98 9.71
N GLY A 126 -2.06 4.60 8.67
CA GLY A 126 -2.04 4.04 7.33
C GLY A 126 -1.34 2.68 7.28
N LEU A 127 -0.14 2.56 7.86
CA LEU A 127 0.60 1.30 7.95
C LEU A 127 -0.19 0.20 8.67
N LYS A 128 -0.82 0.51 9.81
CA LYS A 128 -1.67 -0.43 10.54
C LYS A 128 -2.84 -0.95 9.69
N THR A 129 -3.35 -0.13 8.77
CA THR A 129 -4.44 -0.52 7.86
C THR A 129 -3.94 -1.38 6.70
N ILE A 130 -2.80 -1.01 6.09
CA ILE A 130 -2.35 -1.66 4.86
C ILE A 130 -1.58 -2.96 5.09
N VAL A 131 -0.92 -3.14 6.24
CA VAL A 131 -0.13 -4.35 6.51
C VAL A 131 -0.99 -5.61 6.48
N PRO A 132 -2.09 -5.74 7.26
CA PRO A 132 -2.93 -6.94 7.17
C PRO A 132 -3.59 -7.07 5.79
N LEU A 133 -4.02 -5.98 5.17
CA LEU A 133 -4.62 -5.99 3.85
C LEU A 133 -3.65 -6.49 2.77
N SER A 134 -2.38 -6.15 2.88
CA SER A 134 -1.34 -6.57 1.92
C SER A 134 -1.12 -8.09 1.90
N ILE A 135 -1.22 -8.74 3.06
CA ILE A 135 -1.10 -10.20 3.16
C ILE A 135 -2.26 -10.87 2.43
N ILE A 136 -3.49 -10.38 2.65
CA ILE A 136 -4.68 -10.89 1.98
C ILE A 136 -4.54 -10.74 0.46
N ILE A 137 -4.13 -9.56 -0.01
CA ILE A 137 -3.93 -9.29 -1.44
C ILE A 137 -2.82 -10.17 -2.01
N ALA A 138 -1.72 -10.36 -1.29
CA ALA A 138 -0.62 -11.22 -1.73
C ALA A 138 -1.10 -12.67 -1.92
N ILE A 139 -1.78 -13.25 -0.92
CA ILE A 139 -2.31 -14.62 -1.00
C ILE A 139 -3.28 -14.79 -2.16
N ILE A 140 -4.22 -13.86 -2.33
CA ILE A 140 -5.18 -13.89 -3.44
C ILE A 140 -4.45 -13.79 -4.78
N SER A 141 -3.49 -12.87 -4.92
CA SER A 141 -2.70 -12.69 -6.14
C SER A 141 -1.89 -13.94 -6.47
N GLN A 142 -1.29 -14.57 -5.46
CA GLN A 142 -0.53 -15.82 -5.58
C GLN A 142 -1.43 -17.00 -5.99
N TYR A 143 -2.65 -17.04 -5.49
CA TYR A 143 -3.63 -18.06 -5.88
C TYR A 143 -3.92 -18.02 -7.38
N PHE A 144 -4.05 -16.84 -7.97
CA PHE A 144 -4.34 -16.69 -9.41
C PHE A 144 -3.10 -16.81 -10.30
N GLY A 145 -1.89 -16.57 -9.81
CA GLY A 145 -0.70 -16.64 -10.66
C GLY A 145 0.61 -16.23 -9.99
N GLY A 146 0.80 -16.57 -8.73
CA GLY A 146 2.06 -16.38 -8.02
C GLY A 146 3.10 -17.45 -8.32
N SER A 147 4.31 -17.27 -7.76
CA SER A 147 5.37 -18.26 -7.73
C SER A 147 4.89 -19.56 -7.06
N VAL A 148 5.36 -20.71 -7.52
CA VAL A 148 4.99 -22.04 -6.98
C VAL A 148 5.41 -22.27 -5.53
N THR A 149 6.28 -21.41 -4.99
CA THR A 149 6.84 -21.50 -3.63
C THR A 149 6.15 -20.57 -2.63
N THR A 150 4.85 -20.31 -2.79
CA THR A 150 4.09 -19.37 -1.96
C THR A 150 2.82 -20.01 -1.42
N LEU A 151 2.25 -19.44 -0.33
CA LEU A 151 1.02 -19.95 0.29
C LEU A 151 -0.16 -19.98 -0.68
N GLY A 152 -0.39 -18.91 -1.43
CA GLY A 152 -1.52 -18.83 -2.36
C GLY A 152 -1.44 -19.89 -3.46
N SER A 153 -0.24 -20.17 -3.98
CA SER A 153 -0.04 -21.22 -4.97
C SER A 153 -0.20 -22.63 -4.38
N TYR A 154 0.19 -22.82 -3.13
CA TYR A 154 -0.05 -24.07 -2.39
C TYR A 154 -1.56 -24.31 -2.21
N ILE A 155 -2.29 -23.33 -1.71
CA ILE A 155 -3.75 -23.42 -1.54
C ILE A 155 -4.43 -23.77 -2.88
N ARG A 156 -4.01 -23.13 -3.98
CA ARG A 156 -4.54 -23.45 -5.30
C ARG A 156 -4.29 -24.90 -5.69
N ARG A 157 -3.07 -25.41 -5.49
CA ARG A 157 -2.70 -26.79 -5.84
C ARG A 157 -3.51 -27.80 -5.05
N GLU A 158 -3.61 -27.62 -3.72
CA GLU A 158 -4.37 -28.53 -2.86
C GLU A 158 -5.89 -28.45 -3.13
N SER A 159 -6.40 -27.27 -3.47
CA SER A 159 -7.82 -27.13 -3.87
C SER A 159 -8.14 -27.87 -5.18
N THR A 160 -7.23 -27.86 -6.16
CA THR A 160 -7.42 -28.60 -7.40
C THR A 160 -7.23 -30.11 -7.26
N SER A 161 -6.45 -30.54 -6.27
CA SER A 161 -6.24 -31.95 -5.93
C SER A 161 -7.31 -32.53 -4.99
N LEU A 162 -8.30 -31.71 -4.57
CA LEU A 162 -9.36 -32.07 -3.61
C LEU A 162 -8.83 -32.52 -2.22
N HIS A 163 -7.59 -32.17 -1.88
CA HIS A 163 -7.01 -32.37 -0.56
C HIS A 163 -7.46 -31.25 0.41
N THR A 164 -8.74 -31.30 0.80
CA THR A 164 -9.36 -30.23 1.58
C THR A 164 -8.72 -30.02 2.95
N VAL A 165 -8.22 -31.07 3.60
CA VAL A 165 -7.55 -30.97 4.91
C VAL A 165 -6.25 -30.17 4.78
N ASP A 166 -5.44 -30.47 3.79
CA ASP A 166 -4.16 -29.80 3.56
C ASP A 166 -4.36 -28.34 3.14
N MET A 167 -5.39 -28.06 2.35
CA MET A 167 -5.79 -26.70 1.96
C MET A 167 -6.13 -25.83 3.19
N TRP A 168 -6.88 -26.38 4.17
CA TRP A 168 -7.27 -25.64 5.38
C TRP A 168 -6.18 -25.57 6.45
N SER A 169 -5.10 -26.33 6.29
CA SER A 169 -3.93 -26.27 7.18
C SER A 169 -2.94 -25.15 6.84
N ALA A 170 -3.10 -24.49 5.72
CA ALA A 170 -2.27 -23.40 5.24
C ALA A 170 -2.72 -22.03 5.74
#